data_8e79287a6fd201b0f67ea0bad988b4df
#
_entry.id   8e79287a6fd201b0f67ea0bad988b4df
#
_cell.length_a   1.000
_cell.length_b   1.000
_cell.length_c   1.000
_cell.angle_alpha   90.00
_cell.angle_beta   90.00
_cell.angle_gamma   90.00
#
_symmetry.space_group_name_H-M   'P 1'
#
loop_
_entity.id
_entity.type
_entity.pdbx_description
1 polymer ?
#
loop_
_entity_poly.entity_id
_entity_poly.type
_entity_poly.pdbx_seq_one_letter_code
_entity_poly.pdbx_strand_id
1 'polypeptide(L)'
;ADIRQLRDLVRYRWKLNNFIGGEKNRAQNCLTVSNYKLDDVFSDVFGKAATNITSYLLEHPNEPLPNVSIFRTKGMKATDAEIRAATDGNMCAEQAEKLRIIRSHIHDLNRCMANLESLIISTAEKYTSQLSLVMSVPGIQTFSAIAVIAEIGVDMSVFPSSKHLCSWAALTPQNNESAGKQKTTRISRAGAYIKPLLVQCALCAIRAKRNPEIRNRYLSIKKRRDHKKAIIAVARMLLTAIYNILKKNEPY
;
A
#
# COMPACT_ATOMS: atom_id res chain seq x y z
N ALA A 1 27.48 3.44 -2.11
CA ALA A 1 27.08 3.48 -0.71
C ALA A 1 25.67 4.02 -0.54
N ASP A 2 25.37 5.14 -1.15
CA ASP A 2 24.15 5.94 -0.95
C ASP A 2 22.83 5.26 -1.31
N ILE A 3 22.75 4.55 -2.44
CA ILE A 3 21.55 3.79 -2.83
C ILE A 3 21.25 2.66 -1.83
N ARG A 4 22.27 2.06 -1.22
CA ARG A 4 22.06 1.01 -0.21
C ARG A 4 21.44 1.58 1.06
N GLN A 5 21.90 2.77 1.49
CA GLN A 5 21.29 3.46 2.64
C GLN A 5 19.83 3.84 2.36
N LEU A 6 19.55 4.44 1.20
CA LEU A 6 18.18 4.77 0.81
C LEU A 6 17.29 3.52 0.77
N ARG A 7 17.80 2.41 0.22
CA ARG A 7 17.08 1.12 0.18
C ARG A 7 16.78 0.59 1.58
N ASP A 8 17.72 0.67 2.51
CA ASP A 8 17.53 0.24 3.88
C ASP A 8 16.42 1.03 4.57
N LEU A 9 16.44 2.36 4.46
CA LEU A 9 15.40 3.24 4.99
C LEU A 9 14.01 2.92 4.41
N VAL A 10 13.91 2.77 3.09
CA VAL A 10 12.66 2.45 2.39
C VAL A 10 12.12 1.08 2.81
N ARG A 11 12.99 0.08 2.97
CA ARG A 11 12.60 -1.24 3.44
C ARG A 11 12.17 -1.21 4.91
N TYR A 12 12.80 -0.37 5.73
CA TYR A 12 12.38 -0.17 7.12
C TYR A 12 11.00 0.50 7.19
N ARG A 13 10.74 1.50 6.32
CA ARG A 13 9.40 2.10 6.18
C ARG A 13 8.33 1.05 5.88
N TRP A 14 8.62 0.11 4.98
CA TRP A 14 7.70 -0.99 4.67
C TRP A 14 7.44 -1.88 5.89
N LYS A 15 8.47 -2.23 6.67
CA LYS A 15 8.33 -2.99 7.92
C LYS A 15 7.49 -2.23 8.95
N LEU A 16 7.77 -0.93 9.12
CA LEU A 16 7.04 -0.08 10.06
C LEU A 16 5.54 0.01 9.70
N ASN A 17 5.23 0.12 8.41
CA ASN A 17 3.84 0.07 7.95
C ASN A 17 3.16 -1.28 8.28
N ASN A 18 3.87 -2.39 8.21
CA ASN A 18 3.34 -3.69 8.60
C ASN A 18 3.09 -3.79 10.11
N PHE A 19 3.92 -3.17 10.95
CA PHE A 19 3.67 -3.08 12.39
C PHE A 19 2.40 -2.28 12.67
N ILE A 20 2.21 -1.12 12.04
CA ILE A 20 0.99 -0.32 12.14
C ILE A 20 -0.23 -1.15 11.71
N GLY A 21 -0.15 -1.87 10.61
CA GLY A 21 -1.22 -2.77 10.16
C GLY A 21 -1.52 -3.88 11.17
N GLY A 22 -0.49 -4.47 11.77
CA GLY A 22 -0.64 -5.47 12.83
C GLY A 22 -1.34 -4.92 14.08
N GLU A 23 -0.99 -3.71 14.52
CA GLU A 23 -1.66 -3.05 15.65
C GLU A 23 -3.11 -2.67 15.32
N LYS A 24 -3.38 -2.20 14.11
CA LYS A 24 -4.76 -1.95 13.66
C LYS A 24 -5.61 -3.22 13.72
N ASN A 25 -5.09 -4.35 13.26
CA ASN A 25 -5.80 -5.63 13.36
C ASN A 25 -6.06 -6.04 14.83
N ARG A 26 -5.10 -5.79 15.74
CA ARG A 26 -5.29 -6.04 17.18
C ARG A 26 -6.37 -5.14 17.78
N ALA A 27 -6.39 -3.86 17.41
CA ALA A 27 -7.44 -2.94 17.84
C ALA A 27 -8.82 -3.39 17.34
N GLN A 28 -8.93 -3.79 16.07
CA GLN A 28 -10.16 -4.34 15.51
C GLN A 28 -10.61 -5.59 16.27
N ASN A 29 -9.69 -6.49 16.61
CA ASN A 29 -10.02 -7.68 17.41
C ASN A 29 -10.55 -7.33 18.81
N CYS A 30 -10.02 -6.29 19.47
CA CYS A 30 -10.56 -5.82 20.74
C CYS A 30 -12.02 -5.36 20.61
N LEU A 31 -12.35 -4.63 19.56
CA LEU A 31 -13.71 -4.18 19.26
C LEU A 31 -14.63 -5.38 18.97
N THR A 32 -14.19 -6.31 18.13
CA THR A 32 -14.97 -7.51 17.77
C THR A 32 -15.27 -8.39 18.98
N VAL A 33 -14.29 -8.63 19.85
CA VAL A 33 -14.47 -9.42 21.09
C VAL A 33 -15.44 -8.73 22.05
N SER A 34 -15.53 -7.41 22.02
CA SER A 34 -16.46 -6.61 22.80
C SER A 34 -17.85 -6.46 22.12
N ASN A 35 -18.09 -7.17 21.01
CA ASN A 35 -19.28 -7.09 20.16
C ASN A 35 -19.52 -5.70 19.53
N TYR A 36 -18.48 -4.87 19.40
CA TYR A 36 -18.55 -3.64 18.62
C TYR A 36 -18.22 -3.92 17.16
N LYS A 37 -19.21 -3.75 16.26
CA LYS A 37 -19.16 -4.12 14.84
C LYS A 37 -18.98 -2.89 13.95
N LEU A 38 -17.98 -2.07 14.26
CA LEU A 38 -17.74 -0.82 13.54
C LEU A 38 -17.36 -1.04 12.06
N ASP A 39 -16.81 -2.20 11.73
CA ASP A 39 -16.47 -2.61 10.35
C ASP A 39 -17.69 -2.94 9.48
N ASP A 40 -18.86 -3.22 10.07
CA ASP A 40 -20.11 -3.39 9.32
C ASP A 40 -20.64 -2.05 8.78
N VAL A 41 -20.33 -0.94 9.46
CA VAL A 41 -20.86 0.41 9.14
C VAL A 41 -19.83 1.38 8.61
N PHE A 42 -18.55 1.17 8.89
CA PHE A 42 -17.45 2.02 8.44
C PHE A 42 -16.49 1.27 7.54
N SER A 43 -16.24 1.79 6.36
CA SER A 43 -15.22 1.26 5.44
C SER A 43 -13.78 1.39 5.98
N ASP A 44 -13.55 2.31 6.93
CA ASP A 44 -12.31 2.48 7.67
C ASP A 44 -12.62 2.70 9.15
N VAL A 45 -12.37 1.69 9.96
CA VAL A 45 -12.56 1.71 11.43
C VAL A 45 -11.57 2.67 12.13
N PHE A 46 -10.52 3.09 11.43
CA PHE A 46 -9.55 4.10 11.90
C PHE A 46 -9.80 5.48 11.28
N GLY A 47 -10.89 5.65 10.53
CA GLY A 47 -11.34 6.93 10.02
C GLY A 47 -11.88 7.82 11.15
N LYS A 48 -11.99 9.14 10.89
CA LYS A 48 -12.34 10.15 11.91
C LYS A 48 -13.59 9.80 12.73
N ALA A 49 -14.68 9.40 12.07
CA ALA A 49 -15.95 9.08 12.76
C ALA A 49 -15.81 7.86 13.68
N ALA A 50 -15.29 6.75 13.15
CA ALA A 50 -15.11 5.52 13.92
C ALA A 50 -14.10 5.70 15.07
N THR A 51 -13.04 6.49 14.85
CA THR A 51 -12.07 6.86 15.90
C THR A 51 -12.71 7.65 17.03
N ASN A 52 -13.56 8.63 16.72
CA ASN A 52 -14.30 9.42 17.73
C ASN A 52 -15.28 8.54 18.51
N ILE A 53 -16.02 7.66 17.83
CA ILE A 53 -16.91 6.68 18.49
C ILE A 53 -16.11 5.76 19.41
N THR A 54 -14.99 5.21 18.95
CA THR A 54 -14.12 4.36 19.77
C THR A 54 -13.57 5.12 20.99
N SER A 55 -13.23 6.39 20.85
CA SER A 55 -12.80 7.22 21.98
C SER A 55 -13.93 7.38 23.00
N TYR A 56 -15.14 7.69 22.54
CA TYR A 56 -16.32 7.79 23.42
C TYR A 56 -16.56 6.48 24.18
N LEU A 57 -16.57 5.34 23.49
CA LEU A 57 -16.77 4.00 24.11
C LEU A 57 -15.69 3.64 25.14
N LEU A 58 -14.46 4.16 24.97
CA LEU A 58 -13.39 3.99 25.95
C LEU A 58 -13.53 4.92 27.17
N GLU A 59 -14.09 6.10 27.00
CA GLU A 59 -14.34 7.06 28.07
C GLU A 59 -15.61 6.75 28.85
N HIS A 60 -16.62 6.14 28.18
CA HIS A 60 -17.92 5.80 28.71
C HIS A 60 -18.22 4.30 28.48
N PRO A 61 -17.52 3.39 29.19
CA PRO A 61 -17.68 1.95 28.99
C PRO A 61 -19.11 1.51 29.25
N ASN A 62 -19.68 0.77 28.29
CA ASN A 62 -21.04 0.20 28.38
C ASN A 62 -22.19 1.22 28.45
N GLU A 63 -21.92 2.48 28.17
CA GLU A 63 -22.94 3.50 27.98
C GLU A 63 -23.35 3.59 26.50
N PRO A 64 -24.66 3.72 26.20
CA PRO A 64 -25.08 3.92 24.81
C PRO A 64 -24.57 5.26 24.26
N LEU A 65 -24.35 5.31 22.95
CA LEU A 65 -23.99 6.56 22.29
C LEU A 65 -25.07 7.64 22.53
N PRO A 66 -24.71 8.85 22.95
CA PRO A 66 -25.69 9.90 23.25
C PRO A 66 -26.42 10.32 21.98
N ASN A 67 -25.87 11.26 21.23
CA ASN A 67 -26.39 11.69 19.95
C ASN A 67 -25.41 11.29 18.83
N VAL A 68 -25.81 10.34 17.98
CA VAL A 68 -24.98 9.83 16.88
C VAL A 68 -24.59 10.93 15.89
N SER A 69 -25.43 11.98 15.76
CA SER A 69 -25.16 13.08 14.81
C SER A 69 -23.84 13.80 15.06
N ILE A 70 -23.33 13.84 16.30
CA ILE A 70 -22.05 14.48 16.66
C ILE A 70 -20.84 13.73 16.06
N PHE A 71 -20.99 12.43 15.75
CA PHE A 71 -19.93 11.61 15.15
C PHE A 71 -19.99 11.59 13.62
N ARG A 72 -21.04 12.17 13.02
CA ARG A 72 -21.18 12.13 11.55
C ARG A 72 -20.14 12.98 10.84
N THR A 73 -19.64 12.44 9.76
CA THR A 73 -18.74 13.15 8.84
C THR A 73 -19.37 13.26 7.46
N LYS A 74 -18.94 14.27 6.68
CA LYS A 74 -19.43 14.47 5.31
C LYS A 74 -19.23 13.19 4.46
N GLY A 75 -20.31 12.72 3.83
CA GLY A 75 -20.28 11.53 2.98
C GLY A 75 -20.49 10.20 3.71
N MET A 76 -20.74 10.21 5.03
CA MET A 76 -21.13 9.00 5.76
C MET A 76 -22.50 8.52 5.28
N LYS A 77 -22.58 7.24 4.92
CA LYS A 77 -23.81 6.61 4.40
C LYS A 77 -24.60 5.88 5.50
N ALA A 78 -23.91 5.40 6.55
CA ALA A 78 -24.55 4.68 7.64
C ALA A 78 -25.61 5.52 8.34
N THR A 79 -26.73 4.92 8.65
CA THR A 79 -27.83 5.52 9.43
C THR A 79 -27.50 5.54 10.93
N ASP A 80 -28.19 6.37 11.69
CA ASP A 80 -28.02 6.43 13.15
C ASP A 80 -28.40 5.11 13.81
N ALA A 81 -29.41 4.40 13.28
CA ALA A 81 -29.82 3.08 13.76
C ALA A 81 -28.73 2.02 13.53
N GLU A 82 -28.10 2.00 12.36
CA GLU A 82 -26.98 1.09 12.06
C GLU A 82 -25.77 1.35 12.95
N ILE A 83 -25.45 2.62 13.20
CA ILE A 83 -24.34 2.98 14.10
C ILE A 83 -24.63 2.55 15.54
N ARG A 84 -25.86 2.78 16.03
CA ARG A 84 -26.27 2.30 17.37
C ARG A 84 -26.20 0.78 17.48
N ALA A 85 -26.70 0.05 16.47
CA ALA A 85 -26.62 -1.41 16.45
C ALA A 85 -25.17 -1.92 16.40
N ALA A 86 -24.28 -1.22 15.67
CA ALA A 86 -22.86 -1.55 15.60
C ALA A 86 -22.08 -1.25 16.90
N THR A 87 -22.65 -0.42 17.78
CA THR A 87 -22.06 -0.05 19.09
C THR A 87 -22.83 -0.66 20.28
N ASP A 88 -23.74 -1.58 20.01
CA ASP A 88 -24.46 -2.37 21.04
C ASP A 88 -23.57 -3.56 21.47
N GLY A 89 -22.57 -3.26 22.27
CA GLY A 89 -21.56 -4.18 22.77
C GLY A 89 -21.26 -3.95 24.24
N ASN A 90 -20.38 -4.78 24.78
CA ASN A 90 -19.91 -4.68 26.16
C ASN A 90 -18.40 -4.90 26.21
N MET A 91 -17.65 -3.87 26.61
CA MET A 91 -16.20 -3.92 26.75
C MET A 91 -15.82 -4.04 28.22
N CYS A 92 -15.16 -5.14 28.60
CA CYS A 92 -14.59 -5.25 29.95
C CYS A 92 -13.38 -4.32 30.13
N ALA A 93 -13.03 -4.03 31.37
CA ALA A 93 -11.96 -3.08 31.73
C ALA A 93 -10.62 -3.47 31.09
N GLU A 94 -10.29 -4.75 31.08
CA GLU A 94 -9.04 -5.28 30.51
C GLU A 94 -8.97 -5.07 28.99
N GLN A 95 -10.06 -5.26 28.26
CA GLN A 95 -10.12 -5.01 26.83
C GLN A 95 -10.05 -3.51 26.53
N ALA A 96 -10.69 -2.67 27.34
CA ALA A 96 -10.59 -1.22 27.20
C ALA A 96 -9.15 -0.74 27.40
N GLU A 97 -8.48 -1.21 28.44
CA GLU A 97 -7.08 -0.85 28.72
C GLU A 97 -6.13 -1.35 27.63
N LYS A 98 -6.30 -2.60 27.20
CA LYS A 98 -5.55 -3.14 26.05
C LYS A 98 -5.73 -2.30 24.79
N LEU A 99 -6.97 -1.87 24.48
CA LEU A 99 -7.25 -1.03 23.32
C LEU A 99 -6.60 0.36 23.45
N ARG A 100 -6.55 0.96 24.65
CA ARG A 100 -5.84 2.21 24.92
C ARG A 100 -4.33 2.07 24.64
N ILE A 101 -3.71 0.98 25.12
CA ILE A 101 -2.28 0.68 24.89
C ILE A 101 -2.02 0.53 23.39
N ILE A 102 -2.84 -0.23 22.67
CA ILE A 102 -2.70 -0.43 21.22
C ILE A 102 -2.83 0.89 20.47
N ARG A 103 -3.78 1.74 20.81
CA ARG A 103 -3.97 3.07 20.20
C ARG A 103 -2.77 3.99 20.45
N SER A 104 -2.22 4.00 21.66
CA SER A 104 -1.00 4.73 21.98
C SER A 104 0.18 4.22 21.12
N HIS A 105 0.36 2.91 21.00
CA HIS A 105 1.40 2.32 20.17
C HIS A 105 1.23 2.68 18.67
N ILE A 106 0.00 2.66 18.14
CA ILE A 106 -0.27 3.12 16.76
C ILE A 106 0.13 4.59 16.60
N HIS A 107 -0.17 5.45 17.58
CA HIS A 107 0.21 6.85 17.55
C HIS A 107 1.73 7.02 17.50
N ASP A 108 2.47 6.30 18.35
CA ASP A 108 3.94 6.35 18.39
C ASP A 108 4.57 5.81 17.09
N LEU A 109 4.05 4.71 16.55
CA LEU A 109 4.47 4.16 15.26
C LEU A 109 4.25 5.16 14.11
N ASN A 110 3.13 5.89 14.11
CA ASN A 110 2.88 6.94 13.11
C ASN A 110 3.85 8.11 13.24
N ARG A 111 4.23 8.50 14.48
CA ARG A 111 5.26 9.53 14.72
C ARG A 111 6.62 9.06 14.20
N CYS A 112 7.01 7.81 14.47
CA CYS A 112 8.23 7.21 13.93
C CYS A 112 8.20 7.15 12.40
N MET A 113 7.03 6.82 11.80
CA MET A 113 6.84 6.82 10.35
C MET A 113 7.08 8.20 9.76
N ALA A 114 6.52 9.26 10.34
CA ALA A 114 6.70 10.63 9.86
C ALA A 114 8.17 11.07 9.88
N ASN A 115 8.89 10.76 10.96
CA ASN A 115 10.32 11.05 11.09
C ASN A 115 11.14 10.28 10.04
N LEU A 116 10.84 9.01 9.83
CA LEU A 116 11.50 8.18 8.84
C LEU A 116 11.23 8.68 7.42
N GLU A 117 10.00 9.09 7.12
CA GLU A 117 9.63 9.65 5.81
C GLU A 117 10.38 10.95 5.52
N SER A 118 10.55 11.83 6.49
CA SER A 118 11.37 13.03 6.36
C SER A 118 12.84 12.69 6.06
N LEU A 119 13.40 11.70 6.74
CA LEU A 119 14.76 11.23 6.49
C LEU A 119 14.91 10.59 5.10
N ILE A 120 13.92 9.83 4.64
CA ILE A 120 13.91 9.23 3.30
C ILE A 120 13.90 10.33 2.23
N ILE A 121 13.07 11.37 2.39
CA ILE A 121 12.97 12.49 1.44
C ILE A 121 14.32 13.21 1.34
N SER A 122 14.91 13.62 2.48
CA SER A 122 16.20 14.33 2.48
C SER A 122 17.33 13.46 1.90
N THR A 123 17.35 12.16 2.19
CA THR A 123 18.34 11.22 1.62
C THR A 123 18.16 11.07 0.10
N ALA A 124 16.94 11.21 -0.41
CA ALA A 124 16.61 11.05 -1.82
C ALA A 124 16.84 12.32 -2.66
N GLU A 125 17.07 13.50 -2.06
CA GLU A 125 17.25 14.79 -2.75
C GLU A 125 18.33 14.76 -3.82
N LYS A 126 19.42 14.03 -3.60
CA LYS A 126 20.52 13.86 -4.57
C LYS A 126 20.09 13.14 -5.86
N TYR A 127 18.93 12.53 -5.90
CA TYR A 127 18.36 11.85 -7.07
C TYR A 127 17.18 12.59 -7.68
N THR A 128 17.01 13.88 -7.39
CA THR A 128 15.84 14.70 -7.81
C THR A 128 15.56 14.62 -9.30
N SER A 129 16.61 14.67 -10.15
CA SER A 129 16.45 14.55 -11.61
C SER A 129 15.88 13.20 -12.02
N GLN A 130 16.41 12.11 -11.48
CA GLN A 130 15.94 10.75 -11.77
C GLN A 130 14.55 10.50 -11.18
N LEU A 131 14.27 11.07 -10.01
CA LEU A 131 12.93 11.02 -9.40
C LEU A 131 11.89 11.71 -10.28
N SER A 132 12.18 12.89 -10.82
CA SER A 132 11.30 13.61 -11.75
C SER A 132 11.01 12.76 -13.00
N LEU A 133 12.04 12.13 -13.56
CA LEU A 133 11.89 11.22 -14.69
C LEU A 133 10.97 10.04 -14.36
N VAL A 134 11.20 9.37 -13.23
CA VAL A 134 10.37 8.20 -12.82
C VAL A 134 8.93 8.62 -12.50
N MET A 135 8.72 9.80 -11.91
CA MET A 135 7.38 10.35 -11.65
C MET A 135 6.60 10.73 -12.91
N SER A 136 7.26 10.90 -14.08
CA SER A 136 6.56 11.08 -15.35
C SER A 136 5.76 9.84 -15.77
N VAL A 137 6.09 8.66 -15.24
CA VAL A 137 5.38 7.41 -15.52
C VAL A 137 4.03 7.41 -14.80
N PRO A 138 2.91 7.16 -15.52
CA PRO A 138 1.58 7.14 -14.92
C PRO A 138 1.45 6.18 -13.73
N GLY A 139 0.82 6.66 -12.66
CA GLY A 139 0.60 5.88 -11.43
C GLY A 139 1.78 5.87 -10.46
N ILE A 140 2.85 6.63 -10.74
CA ILE A 140 4.00 6.78 -9.86
C ILE A 140 4.00 8.19 -9.25
N GLN A 141 4.15 8.26 -7.93
CA GLN A 141 4.30 9.49 -7.17
C GLN A 141 5.59 9.45 -6.34
N THR A 142 5.90 10.53 -5.61
CA THR A 142 7.16 10.74 -4.92
C THR A 142 7.67 9.51 -4.16
N PHE A 143 6.93 8.98 -3.19
CA PHE A 143 7.40 7.82 -2.41
C PHE A 143 7.54 6.54 -3.23
N SER A 144 6.69 6.32 -4.23
CA SER A 144 6.84 5.18 -5.12
C SER A 144 8.04 5.33 -6.06
N ALA A 145 8.35 6.55 -6.54
CA ALA A 145 9.55 6.83 -7.31
C ALA A 145 10.82 6.60 -6.47
N ILE A 146 10.85 7.12 -5.24
CA ILE A 146 11.96 6.89 -4.30
C ILE A 146 12.17 5.40 -4.06
N ALA A 147 11.10 4.66 -3.81
CA ALA A 147 11.17 3.22 -3.54
C ALA A 147 11.63 2.42 -4.78
N VAL A 148 11.21 2.81 -5.97
CA VAL A 148 11.71 2.22 -7.23
C VAL A 148 13.21 2.46 -7.37
N ILE A 149 13.67 3.72 -7.27
CA ILE A 149 15.09 4.07 -7.37
C ILE A 149 15.92 3.39 -6.28
N ALA A 150 15.41 3.31 -5.05
CA ALA A 150 16.08 2.60 -3.96
C ALA A 150 16.30 1.11 -4.27
N GLU A 151 15.36 0.45 -4.95
CA GLU A 151 15.48 -0.97 -5.29
C GLU A 151 16.35 -1.22 -6.53
N ILE A 152 16.15 -0.47 -7.63
CA ILE A 152 16.82 -0.75 -8.91
C ILE A 152 18.11 0.07 -9.13
N GLY A 153 18.30 1.18 -8.38
CA GLY A 153 19.35 2.15 -8.62
C GLY A 153 18.99 3.11 -9.74
N VAL A 154 19.93 4.00 -10.07
CA VAL A 154 19.82 4.97 -11.17
C VAL A 154 20.64 4.58 -12.39
N ASP A 155 21.66 3.73 -12.21
CA ASP A 155 22.52 3.25 -13.28
C ASP A 155 21.92 2.00 -13.94
N MET A 156 21.37 2.16 -15.13
CA MET A 156 20.78 1.07 -15.89
C MET A 156 21.80 0.20 -16.64
N SER A 157 23.08 0.50 -16.60
CA SER A 157 24.13 -0.34 -17.17
C SER A 157 24.29 -1.66 -16.42
N VAL A 158 23.87 -1.70 -15.14
CA VAL A 158 23.82 -2.90 -14.29
C VAL A 158 22.90 -3.99 -14.85
N PHE A 159 21.91 -3.61 -15.65
CA PHE A 159 21.00 -4.54 -16.31
C PHE A 159 21.23 -4.56 -17.82
N PRO A 160 21.57 -5.71 -18.42
CA PRO A 160 21.81 -5.81 -19.86
C PRO A 160 20.62 -5.33 -20.71
N SER A 161 19.41 -5.50 -20.21
CA SER A 161 18.19 -5.01 -20.88
C SER A 161 17.02 -4.88 -19.88
N SER A 162 15.95 -4.18 -20.30
CA SER A 162 14.70 -4.11 -19.54
C SER A 162 14.08 -5.49 -19.26
N LYS A 163 14.34 -6.49 -20.12
CA LYS A 163 13.89 -7.88 -19.92
C LYS A 163 14.57 -8.49 -18.69
N HIS A 164 15.88 -8.27 -18.51
CA HIS A 164 16.64 -8.74 -17.36
C HIS A 164 16.16 -8.08 -16.06
N LEU A 165 15.94 -6.75 -16.10
CA LEU A 165 15.35 -6.03 -14.95
C LEU A 165 13.97 -6.57 -14.58
N CYS A 166 13.09 -6.81 -15.56
CA CYS A 166 11.76 -7.38 -15.31
C CYS A 166 11.82 -8.82 -14.75
N SER A 167 12.79 -9.60 -15.19
CA SER A 167 13.03 -10.96 -14.65
C SER A 167 13.53 -10.90 -13.21
N TRP A 168 14.49 -10.01 -12.92
CA TRP A 168 15.00 -9.77 -11.57
C TRP A 168 13.87 -9.31 -10.61
N ALA A 169 12.98 -8.43 -11.08
CA ALA A 169 11.81 -7.97 -10.33
C ALA A 169 10.70 -9.02 -10.20
N ALA A 170 10.88 -10.23 -10.75
CA ALA A 170 9.89 -11.31 -10.77
C ALA A 170 8.54 -10.91 -11.42
N LEU A 171 8.60 -10.09 -12.47
CA LEU A 171 7.44 -9.68 -13.28
C LEU A 171 7.31 -10.47 -14.59
N THR A 172 8.13 -11.53 -14.76
CA THR A 172 8.07 -12.44 -15.90
C THR A 172 7.65 -13.83 -15.44
N PRO A 173 6.92 -14.58 -16.28
CA PRO A 173 6.65 -15.99 -16.00
C PRO A 173 7.97 -16.75 -15.85
N GLN A 174 8.00 -17.70 -14.94
CA GLN A 174 9.10 -18.66 -14.86
C GLN A 174 8.97 -19.70 -16.00
N ASN A 175 10.09 -20.11 -16.52
CA ASN A 175 10.17 -21.24 -17.44
C ASN A 175 10.35 -22.52 -16.59
N ASN A 176 9.23 -23.12 -16.20
CA ASN A 176 9.24 -24.42 -15.51
C ASN A 176 8.79 -25.49 -16.50
N GLU A 177 9.72 -25.90 -17.31
CA GLU A 177 9.54 -26.92 -18.35
C GLU A 177 10.40 -28.14 -18.02
N SER A 178 9.84 -29.32 -18.22
CA SER A 178 10.54 -30.60 -18.07
C SER A 178 10.06 -31.54 -19.17
N ALA A 179 10.98 -32.12 -19.92
CA ALA A 179 10.72 -33.04 -21.05
C ALA A 179 9.72 -32.43 -22.08
N GLY A 180 9.91 -31.14 -22.45
CA GLY A 180 9.04 -30.44 -23.42
C GLY A 180 7.65 -30.08 -22.90
N LYS A 181 7.33 -30.38 -21.64
CA LYS A 181 6.03 -30.03 -21.03
C LYS A 181 6.17 -28.85 -20.04
N GLN A 182 5.45 -27.78 -20.32
CA GLN A 182 5.39 -26.62 -19.42
C GLN A 182 4.54 -26.93 -18.19
N LYS A 183 5.18 -27.02 -17.01
CA LYS A 183 4.51 -27.36 -15.73
C LYS A 183 3.79 -26.18 -15.12
N THR A 184 4.33 -24.96 -15.21
CA THR A 184 3.70 -23.76 -14.67
C THR A 184 4.23 -22.48 -15.31
N THR A 185 3.36 -21.47 -15.42
CA THR A 185 3.70 -20.10 -15.85
C THR A 185 3.66 -19.11 -14.67
N ARG A 186 3.69 -19.60 -13.43
CA ARG A 186 3.68 -18.73 -12.24
C ARG A 186 4.93 -17.85 -12.22
N ILE A 187 4.75 -16.62 -11.75
CA ILE A 187 5.87 -15.71 -11.48
C ILE A 187 6.65 -16.18 -10.25
N SER A 188 7.94 -15.85 -10.21
CA SER A 188 8.82 -16.13 -9.07
C SER A 188 8.33 -15.45 -7.78
N ARG A 189 8.75 -15.97 -6.63
CA ARG A 189 8.58 -15.33 -5.32
C ARG A 189 9.61 -14.22 -5.07
N ALA A 190 10.62 -14.06 -5.92
CA ALA A 190 11.58 -12.96 -5.87
C ALA A 190 10.90 -11.57 -6.00
N GLY A 191 11.66 -10.51 -5.85
CA GLY A 191 11.15 -9.14 -5.96
C GLY A 191 10.22 -8.74 -4.82
N ALA A 192 10.53 -9.18 -3.59
CA ALA A 192 9.66 -9.02 -2.41
C ALA A 192 9.21 -7.57 -2.13
N TYR A 193 10.03 -6.59 -2.48
CA TYR A 193 9.71 -5.16 -2.29
C TYR A 193 9.26 -4.48 -3.59
N ILE A 194 9.99 -4.69 -4.69
CA ILE A 194 9.72 -4.00 -5.96
C ILE A 194 8.43 -4.48 -6.64
N LYS A 195 8.13 -5.77 -6.60
CA LYS A 195 6.95 -6.34 -7.26
C LYS A 195 5.64 -5.84 -6.66
N PRO A 196 5.39 -5.89 -5.32
CA PRO A 196 4.18 -5.32 -4.73
C PRO A 196 4.04 -3.82 -5.00
N LEU A 197 5.15 -3.07 -4.93
CA LEU A 197 5.18 -1.65 -5.24
C LEU A 197 4.69 -1.37 -6.66
N LEU A 198 5.25 -2.05 -7.66
CA LEU A 198 4.87 -1.87 -9.07
C LEU A 198 3.45 -2.36 -9.36
N VAL A 199 2.93 -3.35 -8.63
CA VAL A 199 1.52 -3.75 -8.69
C VAL A 199 0.62 -2.63 -8.20
N GLN A 200 0.95 -1.94 -7.11
CA GLN A 200 0.20 -0.77 -6.64
C GLN A 200 0.27 0.39 -7.65
N CYS A 201 1.45 0.69 -8.20
CA CYS A 201 1.59 1.68 -9.26
C CYS A 201 0.73 1.33 -10.48
N ALA A 202 0.68 0.05 -10.88
CA ALA A 202 -0.15 -0.42 -11.99
C ALA A 202 -1.66 -0.25 -11.71
N LEU A 203 -2.10 -0.52 -10.48
CA LEU A 203 -3.49 -0.29 -10.05
C LEU A 203 -3.86 1.21 -10.10
N CYS A 204 -2.93 2.10 -9.76
CA CYS A 204 -3.12 3.54 -9.92
C CYS A 204 -3.13 3.96 -11.40
N ALA A 205 -2.19 3.45 -12.20
CA ALA A 205 -2.06 3.80 -13.61
C ALA A 205 -3.31 3.43 -14.44
N ILE A 206 -3.92 2.26 -14.21
CA ILE A 206 -5.15 1.87 -14.93
C ILE A 206 -6.38 2.70 -14.58
N ARG A 207 -6.34 3.44 -13.46
CA ARG A 207 -7.40 4.36 -13.03
C ARG A 207 -7.15 5.80 -13.50
N ALA A 208 -5.93 6.12 -13.92
CA ALA A 208 -5.56 7.45 -14.37
C ALA A 208 -6.25 7.79 -15.68
N LYS A 209 -7.07 8.87 -15.70
CA LYS A 209 -7.83 9.30 -16.88
C LYS A 209 -6.93 9.83 -18.01
N ARG A 210 -5.74 10.36 -17.67
CA ARG A 210 -4.81 10.99 -18.62
C ARG A 210 -4.12 10.01 -19.58
N ASN A 211 -4.06 8.72 -19.23
CA ASN A 211 -3.34 7.70 -20.01
C ASN A 211 -4.26 6.50 -20.29
N PRO A 212 -5.25 6.66 -21.20
CA PRO A 212 -6.24 5.62 -21.50
C PRO A 212 -5.62 4.37 -22.13
N GLU A 213 -4.47 4.46 -22.79
CA GLU A 213 -3.75 3.36 -23.41
C GLU A 213 -3.32 2.29 -22.40
N ILE A 214 -2.90 2.68 -21.19
CA ILE A 214 -2.56 1.73 -20.11
C ILE A 214 -3.81 0.94 -19.69
N ARG A 215 -4.92 1.65 -19.50
CA ARG A 215 -6.21 1.03 -19.17
C ARG A 215 -6.70 0.10 -20.29
N ASN A 216 -6.60 0.54 -21.54
CA ASN A 216 -7.00 -0.26 -22.70
C ASN A 216 -6.15 -1.53 -22.82
N ARG A 217 -4.85 -1.42 -22.60
CA ARG A 217 -3.94 -2.57 -22.55
C ARG A 217 -4.32 -3.55 -21.44
N TYR A 218 -4.58 -3.04 -20.22
CA TYR A 218 -5.07 -3.85 -19.12
C TYR A 218 -6.37 -4.58 -19.48
N LEU A 219 -7.37 -3.88 -20.01
CA LEU A 219 -8.67 -4.48 -20.37
C LEU A 219 -8.53 -5.53 -21.47
N SER A 220 -7.71 -5.30 -22.48
CA SER A 220 -7.40 -6.26 -23.55
C SER A 220 -6.80 -7.56 -23.01
N ILE A 221 -5.89 -7.47 -22.03
CA ILE A 221 -5.29 -8.65 -21.40
C ILE A 221 -6.32 -9.33 -20.48
N LYS A 222 -7.07 -8.55 -19.68
CA LYS A 222 -8.08 -9.06 -18.76
C LYS A 222 -9.18 -9.88 -19.46
N LYS A 223 -9.58 -9.52 -20.69
CA LYS A 223 -10.55 -10.29 -21.50
C LYS A 223 -10.12 -11.73 -21.77
N ARG A 224 -8.81 -11.97 -21.89
CA ARG A 224 -8.22 -13.29 -22.24
C ARG A 224 -7.60 -14.01 -21.05
N ARG A 225 -7.28 -13.30 -19.99
CA ARG A 225 -6.61 -13.78 -18.78
C ARG A 225 -7.32 -13.19 -17.57
N ASP A 226 -6.97 -13.58 -16.38
CA ASP A 226 -7.54 -13.02 -15.15
C ASP A 226 -6.96 -11.62 -14.80
N HIS A 227 -7.59 -10.96 -13.82
CA HIS A 227 -7.17 -9.66 -13.30
C HIS A 227 -5.71 -9.68 -12.83
N LYS A 228 -5.30 -10.73 -12.10
CA LYS A 228 -3.94 -10.83 -11.53
C LYS A 228 -2.87 -10.84 -12.61
N LYS A 229 -3.07 -11.61 -13.70
CA LYS A 229 -2.14 -11.66 -14.84
C LYS A 229 -2.10 -10.33 -15.59
N ALA A 230 -3.25 -9.67 -15.77
CA ALA A 230 -3.34 -8.37 -16.43
C ALA A 230 -2.58 -7.29 -15.65
N ILE A 231 -2.70 -7.23 -14.33
CA ILE A 231 -1.96 -6.26 -13.48
C ILE A 231 -0.45 -6.51 -13.52
N ILE A 232 -0.01 -7.76 -13.45
CA ILE A 232 1.44 -8.08 -13.57
C ILE A 232 1.98 -7.66 -14.94
N ALA A 233 1.21 -7.81 -16.02
CA ALA A 233 1.62 -7.36 -17.34
C ALA A 233 1.74 -5.83 -17.41
N VAL A 234 0.84 -5.07 -16.78
CA VAL A 234 0.95 -3.62 -16.65
C VAL A 234 2.16 -3.23 -15.79
N ALA A 235 2.35 -3.86 -14.63
CA ALA A 235 3.52 -3.61 -13.77
C ALA A 235 4.84 -3.83 -14.51
N ARG A 236 4.94 -4.89 -15.33
CA ARG A 236 6.07 -5.13 -16.22
C ARG A 236 6.26 -4.01 -17.26
N MET A 237 5.16 -3.53 -17.85
CA MET A 237 5.21 -2.42 -18.80
C MET A 237 5.73 -1.14 -18.15
N LEU A 238 5.25 -0.80 -16.94
CA LEU A 238 5.75 0.35 -16.18
C LEU A 238 7.25 0.22 -15.89
N LEU A 239 7.72 -0.94 -15.45
CA LEU A 239 9.15 -1.16 -15.17
C LEU A 239 10.01 -1.09 -16.43
N THR A 240 9.50 -1.55 -17.59
CA THR A 240 10.17 -1.39 -18.89
C THR A 240 10.27 0.08 -19.26
N ALA A 241 9.23 0.88 -19.06
CA ALA A 241 9.24 2.32 -19.26
C ALA A 241 10.28 3.00 -18.37
N ILE A 242 10.29 2.70 -17.06
CA ILE A 242 11.26 3.23 -16.09
C ILE A 242 12.71 2.93 -16.54
N TYR A 243 13.00 1.70 -16.96
CA TYR A 243 14.32 1.33 -17.48
C TYR A 243 14.74 2.22 -18.66
N ASN A 244 13.85 2.42 -19.64
CA ASN A 244 14.16 3.21 -20.83
C ASN A 244 14.33 4.70 -20.51
N ILE A 245 13.47 5.25 -19.63
CA ILE A 245 13.52 6.62 -19.14
C ILE A 245 14.86 6.91 -18.47
N LEU A 246 15.25 6.07 -17.51
CA LEU A 246 16.52 6.23 -16.79
C LEU A 246 17.74 6.01 -17.71
N LYS A 247 17.67 5.09 -18.67
CA LYS A 247 18.75 4.81 -19.60
C LYS A 247 18.97 5.94 -20.61
N LYS A 248 17.87 6.53 -21.10
CA LYS A 248 17.91 7.61 -22.10
C LYS A 248 17.99 9.00 -21.48
N ASN A 249 17.68 9.12 -20.19
CA ASN A 249 17.50 10.38 -19.48
C ASN A 249 16.40 11.28 -20.10
N GLU A 250 15.29 10.66 -20.53
CA GLU A 250 14.14 11.31 -21.16
C GLU A 250 12.86 10.95 -20.39
N PRO A 251 11.88 11.88 -20.21
CA PRO A 251 10.63 11.58 -19.54
C PRO A 251 9.74 10.63 -20.36
N TYR A 252 8.70 10.08 -19.69
CA TYR A 252 7.72 9.18 -20.30
C TYR A 252 6.86 9.86 -21.36
#